data_7581b5df0dc9ae0e896330bb1887dbc4
#
_entry.id   7581b5df0dc9ae0e896330bb1887dbc4
#
_cell.length_a   1.000
_cell.length_b   1.000
_cell.length_c   1.000
_cell.angle_alpha   90.00
_cell.angle_beta   90.00
_cell.angle_gamma   90.00
#
_symmetry.space_group_name_H-M   'P 1'
#
loop_
_entity.id
_entity.type
_entity.pdbx_description
1 polymer ?
#
loop_
_entity_poly.entity_id
_entity_poly.type
_entity_poly.pdbx_seq_one_letter_code
_entity_poly.pdbx_strand_id
1 'polypeptide(L)'
;MRKKIYFLLCLLTISLMSFGQANDPLVSNCVMNAGANARYLKDFRIQLGKATTQGEPRYKANMSLWKNTKYRFTLCNSEDSKGQLILNLKDDTDKIVASSFDQQTGKTYSFIDFLCNKSGIYQLNYDFAGGQQGSGVGVVSMIK
;
A
#
# COMPACT_ATOMS: atom_id res chain seq x y z
N MET A 1 -9.81 -63.10 -0.74
CA MET A 1 -10.08 -62.05 -1.75
C MET A 1 -10.85 -60.85 -1.24
N ARG A 2 -11.13 -60.72 0.00
CA ARG A 2 -11.91 -59.57 0.55
C ARG A 2 -11.05 -58.45 1.21
N LYS A 3 -9.73 -58.55 1.17
CA LYS A 3 -8.81 -57.58 1.81
C LYS A 3 -8.21 -56.52 0.86
N LYS A 4 -8.50 -56.55 -0.44
CA LYS A 4 -7.95 -55.62 -1.40
C LYS A 4 -8.86 -54.43 -1.78
N ILE A 5 -10.10 -54.42 -1.27
CA ILE A 5 -11.06 -53.37 -1.62
C ILE A 5 -10.96 -52.16 -0.67
N TYR A 6 -10.43 -52.36 0.53
CA TYR A 6 -10.31 -51.25 1.51
C TYR A 6 -9.13 -50.33 1.29
N PHE A 7 -8.16 -50.70 0.41
CA PHE A 7 -6.98 -49.87 0.16
C PHE A 7 -7.23 -48.83 -0.93
N LEU A 8 -8.30 -48.94 -1.68
CA LEU A 8 -8.63 -48.02 -2.76
C LEU A 8 -9.54 -46.88 -2.35
N LEU A 9 -10.11 -46.96 -1.13
CA LEU A 9 -11.03 -45.92 -0.65
C LEU A 9 -10.37 -44.85 0.20
N CYS A 10 -9.09 -45.01 0.55
CA CYS A 10 -8.34 -44.03 1.36
C CYS A 10 -7.60 -42.97 0.56
N LEU A 11 -7.65 -43.03 -0.78
CA LEU A 11 -6.87 -42.10 -1.61
C LEU A 11 -7.69 -40.94 -2.21
N LEU A 12 -8.93 -40.76 -1.78
CA LEU A 12 -9.81 -39.72 -2.34
C LEU A 12 -10.18 -38.60 -1.36
N THR A 13 -9.44 -38.46 -0.28
CA THR A 13 -9.52 -37.24 0.54
C THR A 13 -8.31 -36.36 0.25
N ILE A 14 -8.13 -35.98 -1.00
CA ILE A 14 -7.33 -34.80 -1.33
C ILE A 14 -8.21 -33.64 -0.90
N SER A 15 -7.93 -33.18 0.31
CA SER A 15 -8.45 -31.93 0.84
C SER A 15 -8.20 -30.85 -0.22
N LEU A 16 -9.26 -30.36 -0.81
CA LEU A 16 -9.27 -29.07 -1.48
C LEU A 16 -8.95 -28.05 -0.39
N MET A 17 -7.66 -27.82 -0.14
CA MET A 17 -7.21 -26.62 0.50
C MET A 17 -7.48 -25.50 -0.49
N SER A 18 -8.71 -25.01 -0.49
CA SER A 18 -9.02 -23.72 -1.05
C SER A 18 -8.14 -22.72 -0.29
N PHE A 19 -7.05 -22.29 -0.91
CA PHE A 19 -6.34 -21.11 -0.50
C PHE A 19 -7.30 -19.95 -0.73
N GLY A 20 -8.14 -19.66 0.27
CA GLY A 20 -8.91 -18.45 0.33
C GLY A 20 -7.88 -17.31 0.42
N GLN A 21 -7.66 -16.60 -0.69
CA GLN A 21 -7.00 -15.31 -0.63
C GLN A 21 -7.88 -14.44 0.25
N ALA A 22 -7.38 -14.10 1.44
CA ALA A 22 -8.03 -13.13 2.30
C ALA A 22 -7.94 -11.78 1.58
N ASN A 23 -9.00 -11.43 0.84
CA ASN A 23 -9.15 -10.08 0.28
C ASN A 23 -9.35 -9.14 1.45
N ASP A 24 -8.34 -8.31 1.74
CA ASP A 24 -8.47 -7.25 2.71
C ASP A 24 -9.46 -6.20 2.18
N PRO A 25 -10.60 -5.96 2.86
CA PRO A 25 -11.58 -4.98 2.41
C PRO A 25 -11.01 -3.56 2.31
N LEU A 26 -10.08 -3.18 3.17
CA LEU A 26 -9.45 -1.88 3.14
C LEU A 26 -8.61 -1.70 1.88
N VAL A 27 -7.84 -2.71 1.49
CA VAL A 27 -7.06 -2.68 0.24
C VAL A 27 -8.00 -2.58 -0.96
N SER A 28 -9.03 -3.42 -1.02
CA SER A 28 -10.01 -3.43 -2.13
C SER A 28 -10.70 -2.08 -2.27
N ASN A 29 -11.14 -1.48 -1.17
CA ASN A 29 -11.77 -0.16 -1.18
C ASN A 29 -10.78 0.94 -1.62
N CYS A 30 -9.53 0.85 -1.17
CA CYS A 30 -8.49 1.80 -1.54
C CYS A 30 -8.14 1.72 -3.03
N VAL A 31 -8.09 0.52 -3.58
CA VAL A 31 -7.91 0.31 -5.03
C VAL A 31 -9.06 0.95 -5.83
N MET A 32 -10.30 0.80 -5.37
CA MET A 32 -11.46 1.44 -6.01
C MET A 32 -11.40 2.97 -5.91
N ASN A 33 -10.93 3.51 -4.79
CA ASN A 33 -10.76 4.96 -4.60
C ASN A 33 -9.72 5.58 -5.53
N ALA A 34 -8.82 4.78 -6.07
CA ALA A 34 -7.85 5.24 -7.07
C ALA A 34 -8.52 5.64 -8.41
N GLY A 35 -9.75 5.18 -8.66
CA GLY A 35 -10.55 5.54 -9.82
C GLY A 35 -10.45 4.54 -10.98
N ALA A 36 -11.36 4.68 -11.94
CA ALA A 36 -11.50 3.76 -13.08
C ALA A 36 -10.30 3.79 -14.04
N ASN A 37 -9.59 4.91 -14.11
CA ASN A 37 -8.41 5.08 -14.98
C ASN A 37 -7.12 4.56 -14.35
N ALA A 38 -7.18 4.10 -13.11
CA ALA A 38 -6.03 3.64 -12.36
C ALA A 38 -5.86 2.13 -12.52
N ARG A 39 -4.67 1.73 -12.96
CA ARG A 39 -4.25 0.34 -12.98
C ARG A 39 -3.44 0.03 -11.72
N TYR A 40 -3.93 -0.85 -10.87
CA TYR A 40 -3.25 -1.28 -9.66
C TYR A 40 -1.87 -1.88 -9.96
N LEU A 41 -0.88 -1.47 -9.18
CA LEU A 41 0.48 -2.01 -9.24
C LEU A 41 0.89 -2.69 -7.95
N LYS A 42 0.70 -2.01 -6.81
CA LYS A 42 1.16 -2.50 -5.50
C LYS A 42 0.41 -1.80 -4.37
N ASP A 43 0.35 -2.46 -3.22
CA ASP A 43 -0.12 -1.87 -1.98
C ASP A 43 0.87 -2.06 -0.84
N PHE A 44 0.80 -1.17 0.12
CA PHE A 44 1.57 -1.19 1.35
C PHE A 44 0.62 -1.06 2.53
N ARG A 45 0.77 -1.94 3.51
CA ARG A 45 0.04 -1.85 4.77
C ARG A 45 0.91 -1.16 5.79
N ILE A 46 0.41 -0.08 6.35
CA ILE A 46 1.12 0.73 7.33
C ILE A 46 0.37 0.66 8.66
N GLN A 47 1.05 0.17 9.68
CA GLN A 47 0.54 0.15 11.05
C GLN A 47 1.65 0.62 11.98
N LEU A 48 1.44 1.76 12.62
CA LEU A 48 2.43 2.41 13.44
C LEU A 48 1.82 2.82 14.79
N GLY A 49 2.59 2.64 15.86
CA GLY A 49 2.28 3.21 17.17
C GLY A 49 2.51 4.72 17.18
N LYS A 50 2.31 5.35 18.34
CA LYS A 50 2.63 6.76 18.54
C LYS A 50 4.14 6.98 18.40
N ALA A 51 4.54 8.02 17.69
CA ALA A 51 5.95 8.37 17.53
C ALA A 51 6.59 8.73 18.87
N THR A 52 7.79 8.22 19.11
CA THR A 52 8.61 8.55 20.29
C THR A 52 9.63 9.64 19.99
N THR A 53 9.99 9.81 18.71
CA THR A 53 10.91 10.84 18.22
C THR A 53 10.30 11.55 17.04
N GLN A 54 10.55 12.85 16.88
CA GLN A 54 10.09 13.61 15.72
C GLN A 54 11.16 13.63 14.62
N GLY A 55 10.72 13.69 13.37
CA GLY A 55 11.52 14.08 12.22
C GLY A 55 11.85 12.98 11.20
N GLU A 56 11.88 11.72 11.56
CA GLU A 56 12.19 10.63 10.63
C GLU A 56 10.91 9.89 10.20
N PRO A 57 10.73 9.63 8.90
CA PRO A 57 9.64 8.76 8.44
C PRO A 57 9.79 7.37 9.06
N ARG A 58 8.70 6.85 9.61
CA ARG A 58 8.72 5.59 10.33
C ARG A 58 8.51 4.36 9.47
N TYR A 59 7.98 4.55 8.27
CA TYR A 59 7.78 3.47 7.30
C TYR A 59 8.41 3.85 5.96
N LYS A 60 9.37 3.08 5.50
CA LYS A 60 10.11 3.32 4.26
C LYS A 60 10.00 2.10 3.35
N ALA A 61 9.66 2.32 2.09
CA ALA A 61 9.67 1.32 1.05
C ALA A 61 10.30 1.89 -0.22
N ASN A 62 10.89 1.02 -1.03
CA ASN A 62 11.46 1.40 -2.31
C ASN A 62 10.62 0.82 -3.44
N MET A 63 10.48 1.59 -4.53
CA MET A 63 9.79 1.16 -5.72
C MET A 63 10.47 1.73 -6.97
N SER A 64 10.62 0.89 -8.00
CA SER A 64 11.09 1.35 -9.30
C SER A 64 9.95 2.06 -10.03
N LEU A 65 10.19 3.29 -10.44
CA LEU A 65 9.27 4.07 -11.27
C LEU A 65 9.91 4.36 -12.63
N TRP A 66 9.09 4.41 -13.66
CA TRP A 66 9.53 4.54 -15.05
C TRP A 66 9.22 5.92 -15.59
N LYS A 67 10.18 6.47 -16.34
CA LYS A 67 10.03 7.75 -17.05
C LYS A 67 8.78 7.76 -17.94
N ASN A 68 8.14 8.92 -18.02
CA ASN A 68 6.94 9.18 -18.83
C ASN A 68 5.70 8.39 -18.38
N THR A 69 5.70 7.87 -17.16
CA THR A 69 4.56 7.19 -16.56
C THR A 69 3.97 8.05 -15.46
N LYS A 70 2.66 8.20 -15.47
CA LYS A 70 1.92 8.90 -14.42
C LYS A 70 1.45 7.88 -13.37
N TYR A 71 1.87 8.08 -12.14
CA TYR A 71 1.50 7.24 -11.01
C TYR A 71 0.52 7.98 -10.11
N ARG A 72 -0.39 7.23 -9.53
CA ARG A 72 -1.26 7.72 -8.46
C ARG A 72 -0.95 6.94 -7.18
N PHE A 73 -0.72 7.68 -6.12
CA PHE A 73 -0.54 7.15 -4.77
C PHE A 73 -1.80 7.47 -3.99
N THR A 74 -2.58 6.46 -3.66
CA THR A 74 -3.85 6.59 -2.94
C THR A 74 -3.64 6.17 -1.49
N LEU A 75 -4.17 6.95 -0.56
CA LEU A 75 -3.98 6.78 0.88
C LEU A 75 -5.34 6.56 1.54
N CYS A 76 -5.48 5.45 2.24
CA CYS A 76 -6.72 5.08 2.91
C CYS A 76 -6.44 4.71 4.37
N ASN A 77 -7.13 5.35 5.30
CA ASN A 77 -7.06 5.01 6.70
C ASN A 77 -8.03 3.87 7.04
N SER A 78 -7.65 3.01 7.99
CA SER A 78 -8.63 2.14 8.63
C SER A 78 -9.58 2.97 9.50
N GLU A 79 -10.76 2.42 9.79
CA GLU A 79 -11.80 3.13 10.57
C GLU A 79 -11.33 3.49 11.98
N ASP A 80 -10.47 2.67 12.57
CA ASP A 80 -9.93 2.84 13.92
C ASP A 80 -8.62 3.65 13.94
N SER A 81 -8.15 4.14 12.80
CA SER A 81 -6.92 4.95 12.75
C SER A 81 -7.10 6.30 13.40
N LYS A 82 -6.25 6.61 14.37
CA LYS A 82 -6.24 7.93 15.02
C LYS A 82 -5.55 8.98 14.15
N GLY A 83 -4.44 8.60 13.51
CA GLY A 83 -3.67 9.47 12.64
C GLY A 83 -4.13 9.38 11.19
N GLN A 84 -3.94 10.47 10.46
CA GLN A 84 -4.14 10.53 9.01
C GLN A 84 -2.88 10.05 8.31
N LEU A 85 -3.01 9.05 7.45
CA LEU A 85 -1.90 8.52 6.65
C LEU A 85 -1.39 9.59 5.68
N ILE A 86 -0.08 9.77 5.64
CA ILE A 86 0.63 10.69 4.75
C ILE A 86 1.76 9.98 4.03
N LEU A 87 2.12 10.50 2.86
CA LEU A 87 3.20 9.99 2.02
C LEU A 87 4.11 11.13 1.56
N ASN A 88 5.41 10.93 1.71
CA ASN A 88 6.44 11.69 1.00
C ASN A 88 7.16 10.76 0.03
N LEU A 89 7.18 11.14 -1.24
CA LEU A 89 7.92 10.44 -2.28
C LEU A 89 9.26 11.12 -2.49
N LYS A 90 10.36 10.37 -2.36
CA LYS A 90 11.73 10.88 -2.56
C LYS A 90 12.38 10.20 -3.76
N ASP A 91 13.20 10.95 -4.47
CA ASP A 91 14.06 10.44 -5.52
C ASP A 91 15.37 9.85 -4.97
N ASP A 92 16.26 9.43 -5.87
CA ASP A 92 17.56 8.85 -5.52
C ASP A 92 18.57 9.86 -4.92
N THR A 93 18.24 11.16 -4.97
CA THR A 93 19.02 12.23 -4.33
C THR A 93 18.49 12.63 -2.96
N ASP A 94 17.51 11.86 -2.43
CA ASP A 94 16.84 12.15 -1.17
C ASP A 94 15.95 13.41 -1.20
N LYS A 95 15.62 13.89 -2.39
CA LYS A 95 14.73 15.04 -2.58
C LYS A 95 13.28 14.59 -2.59
N ILE A 96 12.43 15.29 -1.86
CA ILE A 96 10.96 15.10 -1.91
C ILE A 96 10.47 15.63 -3.27
N VAL A 97 9.90 14.74 -4.09
CA VAL A 97 9.36 15.07 -5.41
C VAL A 97 7.84 15.13 -5.43
N ALA A 98 7.18 14.55 -4.43
CA ALA A 98 5.74 14.65 -4.22
C ALA A 98 5.41 14.39 -2.74
N SER A 99 4.36 15.03 -2.25
CA SER A 99 3.90 14.88 -0.86
C SER A 99 2.38 14.98 -0.79
N SER A 100 1.78 14.15 0.04
CA SER A 100 0.34 14.21 0.37
C SER A 100 0.03 15.16 1.54
N PHE A 101 1.05 15.74 2.13
CA PHE A 101 0.93 16.63 3.28
C PHE A 101 1.52 18.02 2.96
N ASP A 102 0.71 19.05 3.13
CA ASP A 102 1.15 20.43 2.98
C ASP A 102 1.54 20.97 4.36
N GLN A 103 2.85 21.18 4.58
CA GLN A 103 3.37 21.69 5.85
C GLN A 103 2.94 23.11 6.16
N GLN A 104 2.65 23.92 5.16
CA GLN A 104 2.24 25.33 5.36
C GLN A 104 0.81 25.44 5.86
N THR A 105 -0.10 24.61 5.35
CA THR A 105 -1.53 24.65 5.67
C THR A 105 -1.97 23.55 6.62
N GLY A 106 -1.14 22.51 6.83
CA GLY A 106 -1.51 21.31 7.57
C GLY A 106 -2.50 20.40 6.84
N LYS A 107 -2.80 20.70 5.56
CA LYS A 107 -3.75 19.94 4.76
C LYS A 107 -3.16 18.61 4.30
N THR A 108 -3.97 17.55 4.38
CA THR A 108 -3.64 16.23 3.86
C THR A 108 -4.51 15.92 2.65
N TYR A 109 -3.94 15.20 1.69
CA TYR A 109 -4.63 14.74 0.49
C TYR A 109 -4.74 13.22 0.51
N SER A 110 -5.89 12.69 0.11
CA SER A 110 -6.14 11.25 0.04
C SER A 110 -5.47 10.56 -1.13
N PHE A 111 -4.99 11.31 -2.10
CA PHE A 111 -4.16 10.82 -3.19
C PHE A 111 -3.27 11.93 -3.74
N ILE A 112 -2.18 11.53 -4.38
CA ILE A 112 -1.32 12.41 -5.16
C ILE A 112 -0.99 11.75 -6.49
N ASP A 113 -0.92 12.57 -7.54
CA ASP A 113 -0.47 12.14 -8.86
C ASP A 113 0.97 12.62 -9.09
N PHE A 114 1.78 11.75 -9.65
CA PHE A 114 3.19 12.02 -9.94
C PHE A 114 3.53 11.58 -11.36
N LEU A 115 3.94 12.55 -12.18
CA LEU A 115 4.51 12.25 -13.50
C LEU A 115 6.03 12.02 -13.35
N CYS A 116 6.45 10.78 -13.59
CA CYS A 116 7.84 10.39 -13.44
C CYS A 116 8.67 10.95 -14.61
N ASN A 117 9.67 11.79 -14.31
CA ASN A 117 10.56 12.39 -15.29
C ASN A 117 11.85 11.59 -15.51
N LYS A 118 12.21 10.75 -14.58
CA LYS A 118 13.44 9.97 -14.58
C LYS A 118 13.19 8.60 -14.02
N SER A 119 13.44 7.56 -14.80
CA SER A 119 13.39 6.17 -14.33
C SER A 119 14.42 5.95 -13.22
N GLY A 120 14.03 5.25 -12.18
CA GLY A 120 14.91 4.94 -11.06
C GLY A 120 14.15 4.39 -9.86
N ILE A 121 14.89 4.22 -8.78
CA ILE A 121 14.34 3.79 -7.50
C ILE A 121 13.92 5.01 -6.69
N TYR A 122 12.64 5.03 -6.31
CA TYR A 122 12.05 6.06 -5.46
C TYR A 122 11.76 5.48 -4.09
N GLN A 123 11.91 6.30 -3.07
CA GLN A 123 11.58 5.93 -1.69
C GLN A 123 10.20 6.48 -1.34
N LEU A 124 9.32 5.57 -0.92
CA LEU A 124 7.99 5.92 -0.39
C LEU A 124 8.09 5.97 1.13
N ASN A 125 7.93 7.14 1.69
CA ASN A 125 7.97 7.37 3.13
C ASN A 125 6.56 7.61 3.63
N TYR A 126 5.97 6.59 4.28
CA TYR A 126 4.67 6.68 4.91
C TYR A 126 4.80 7.00 6.40
N ASP A 127 3.89 7.79 6.88
CA ASP A 127 3.74 8.09 8.31
C ASP A 127 2.29 8.51 8.58
N PHE A 128 1.99 8.81 9.83
CA PHE A 128 0.73 9.43 10.21
C PHE A 128 1.00 10.87 10.66
N ALA A 129 0.14 11.79 10.22
CA ALA A 129 0.29 13.22 10.52
C ALA A 129 0.44 13.46 12.02
N GLY A 130 1.39 14.32 12.41
CA GLY A 130 1.68 14.63 13.80
C GLY A 130 2.32 13.49 14.60
N GLY A 131 2.84 12.45 13.94
CA GLY A 131 3.44 11.30 14.61
C GLY A 131 2.45 10.45 15.40
N GLN A 132 1.16 10.55 15.08
CA GLN A 132 0.12 9.80 15.76
C GLN A 132 0.18 8.30 15.43
N GLN A 133 -0.46 7.52 16.30
CA GLN A 133 -0.74 6.12 16.04
C GLN A 133 -1.76 6.01 14.92
N GLY A 134 -1.58 5.02 14.02
CA GLY A 134 -2.51 4.80 12.95
C GLY A 134 -2.36 3.47 12.26
N SER A 135 -3.32 3.19 11.40
CA SER A 135 -3.36 2.05 10.50
C SER A 135 -4.00 2.45 9.18
N GLY A 136 -3.41 2.00 8.09
CA GLY A 136 -3.91 2.34 6.78
C GLY A 136 -3.23 1.57 5.66
N VAL A 137 -3.60 1.91 4.44
CA VAL A 137 -3.08 1.30 3.21
C VAL A 137 -2.70 2.39 2.23
N GLY A 138 -1.50 2.29 1.66
CA GLY A 138 -1.09 3.05 0.49
C GLY A 138 -1.19 2.17 -0.75
N VAL A 139 -1.90 2.62 -1.77
CA VAL A 139 -2.02 1.92 -3.05
C VAL A 139 -1.30 2.72 -4.13
N VAL A 140 -0.47 2.03 -4.90
CA VAL A 140 0.21 2.62 -6.06
C VAL A 140 -0.46 2.11 -7.33
N SER A 141 -0.85 3.04 -8.18
CA SER A 141 -1.51 2.77 -9.45
C SER A 141 -0.83 3.53 -10.57
N MET A 142 -0.97 3.02 -11.79
CA MET A 142 -0.60 3.72 -13.00
C MET A 142 -1.85 4.34 -13.62
N ILE A 143 -1.79 5.60 -13.98
CA ILE A 143 -2.89 6.32 -14.62
C ILE A 143 -2.72 6.24 -16.14
N LYS A 144 -3.79 5.86 -16.83
CA LYS A 144 -3.86 5.85 -18.29
C LYS A 144 -4.25 7.22 -18.83
#